data_ce264d7a5b42409af2ccf9959784fb50
#
_entry.id   ce264d7a5b42409af2ccf9959784fb50
#
_cell.length_a   1.000
_cell.length_b   1.000
_cell.length_c   1.000
_cell.angle_alpha   90.00
_cell.angle_beta   90.00
_cell.angle_gamma   90.00
#
_symmetry.space_group_name_H-M   'P 1'
#
loop_
_entity.id
_entity.type
_entity.pdbx_description
1 polymer ?
#
loop_
_entity_poly.entity_id
_entity_poly.type
_entity_poly.pdbx_seq_one_letter_code
_entity_poly.pdbx_strand_id
1 'polypeptide(L)'
;MGKSTLARCLLAGHTPCGFRTVRVTGVLDRPSVHLLPAVGGVPSAENLLFYGGAYSCDRFDTLGTAALRDRDGDVLLMDELGPAESGAKKFCEAVLAALDGDLPVLGVLQKADTEFLRAVAGHPRVRLVTVTVENRDELRRTMTL
;
A
#
# COMPACT_ATOMS: atom_id res chain seq x y z
N MET A 1 1.11 -14.29 0.86
CA MET A 1 -0.09 -14.84 1.54
C MET A 1 -0.03 -14.49 3.02
N GLY A 2 -1.13 -14.10 3.60
CA GLY A 2 -1.19 -13.70 5.01
C GLY A 2 -0.74 -12.27 5.32
N LYS A 3 -0.17 -11.54 4.36
CA LYS A 3 0.29 -10.16 4.57
C LYS A 3 -0.87 -9.22 4.91
N SER A 4 -1.95 -9.28 4.16
CA SER A 4 -3.13 -8.43 4.38
C SER A 4 -3.83 -8.76 5.70
N THR A 5 -3.87 -10.03 6.09
CA THR A 5 -4.41 -10.44 7.39
C THR A 5 -3.57 -9.92 8.53
N LEU A 6 -2.24 -10.03 8.43
CA LEU A 6 -1.32 -9.50 9.43
C LEU A 6 -1.47 -7.98 9.53
N ALA A 7 -1.53 -7.28 8.40
CA ALA A 7 -1.70 -5.83 8.38
C ALA A 7 -2.98 -5.40 9.10
N ARG A 8 -4.10 -6.09 8.85
CA ARG A 8 -5.35 -5.81 9.55
C ARG A 8 -5.24 -6.04 11.06
N CYS A 9 -4.53 -7.09 11.48
CA CYS A 9 -4.30 -7.33 12.90
C CYS A 9 -3.47 -6.23 13.54
N LEU A 10 -2.45 -5.74 12.84
CA LEU A 10 -1.59 -4.66 13.33
C LEU A 10 -2.34 -3.33 13.42
N LEU A 11 -3.32 -3.10 12.55
CA LEU A 11 -4.12 -1.88 12.53
C LEU A 11 -5.23 -1.87 13.58
N ALA A 12 -5.51 -3.00 14.23
CA ALA A 12 -6.55 -3.07 15.26
C ALA A 12 -6.24 -2.07 16.39
N GLY A 13 -7.21 -1.21 16.71
CA GLY A 13 -7.05 -0.16 17.72
C GLY A 13 -6.38 1.12 17.20
N HIS A 14 -5.99 1.16 15.92
CA HIS A 14 -5.39 2.34 15.28
C HIS A 14 -6.38 3.02 14.35
N THR A 15 -6.11 4.28 14.03
CA THR A 15 -6.86 5.08 13.06
C THR A 15 -5.96 5.31 11.83
N PRO A 16 -5.99 4.41 10.84
CA PRO A 16 -5.06 4.52 9.71
C PRO A 16 -5.48 5.61 8.73
N CYS A 17 -4.49 6.28 8.15
CA CYS A 17 -4.62 7.10 6.95
C CYS A 17 -3.75 6.50 5.84
N GLY A 18 -3.73 7.09 4.66
CA GLY A 18 -3.01 6.55 3.51
C GLY A 18 -3.94 5.78 2.57
N PHE A 19 -3.49 4.67 2.01
CA PHE A 19 -4.24 3.98 0.97
C PHE A 19 -4.17 2.46 1.07
N ARG A 20 -5.11 1.83 0.40
CA ARG A 20 -5.10 0.39 0.07
C ARG A 20 -5.48 0.23 -1.40
N THR A 21 -4.96 -0.80 -2.03
CA THR A 21 -5.36 -1.18 -3.38
C THR A 21 -6.25 -2.42 -3.32
N VAL A 22 -7.30 -2.44 -4.11
CA VAL A 22 -8.23 -3.57 -4.15
C VAL A 22 -8.44 -4.02 -5.59
N ARG A 23 -8.51 -5.32 -5.78
CA ARG A 23 -8.86 -5.92 -7.06
C ARG A 23 -10.31 -6.40 -7.00
N VAL A 24 -11.12 -5.95 -7.95
CA VAL A 24 -12.53 -6.28 -7.97
C VAL A 24 -12.99 -6.73 -9.35
N THR A 25 -14.07 -7.51 -9.37
CA THR A 25 -14.79 -7.90 -10.57
C THR A 25 -16.23 -7.42 -10.45
N GLY A 26 -16.85 -7.09 -11.57
CA GLY A 26 -18.27 -6.69 -11.58
C GLY A 26 -18.54 -5.21 -11.40
N VAL A 27 -17.52 -4.40 -11.08
CA VAL A 27 -17.65 -2.92 -11.03
C VAL A 27 -17.61 -2.36 -12.46
N LEU A 28 -16.68 -2.87 -13.26
CA LEU A 28 -16.57 -2.56 -14.68
C LEU A 28 -16.75 -3.85 -15.48
N ASP A 29 -16.76 -3.75 -16.80
CA ASP A 29 -16.92 -4.91 -17.68
C ASP A 29 -15.76 -5.91 -17.64
N ARG A 30 -14.63 -5.54 -17.04
CA ARG A 30 -13.44 -6.38 -16.83
C ARG A 30 -12.94 -6.24 -15.41
N PRO A 31 -12.15 -7.20 -14.93
CA PRO A 31 -11.47 -7.05 -13.63
C PRO A 31 -10.65 -5.76 -13.59
N SER A 32 -10.69 -5.08 -12.45
CA SER A 32 -10.03 -3.79 -12.26
C SER A 32 -9.36 -3.72 -10.89
N VAL A 33 -8.38 -2.82 -10.77
CA VAL A 33 -7.71 -2.52 -9.51
C VAL A 33 -7.94 -1.05 -9.19
N HIS A 34 -8.26 -0.77 -7.96
CA HIS A 34 -8.60 0.57 -7.49
C HIS A 34 -7.76 0.97 -6.29
N LEU A 35 -7.46 2.27 -6.19
CA LEU A 35 -6.82 2.85 -5.01
C LEU A 35 -7.89 3.49 -4.15
N LEU A 36 -8.03 2.99 -2.93
CA LEU A 36 -9.01 3.45 -1.95
C LEU A 36 -8.30 4.06 -0.75
N PRO A 37 -8.98 4.92 0.02
CA PRO A 37 -8.45 5.35 1.32
C PRO A 37 -8.17 4.14 2.23
N ALA A 38 -7.37 4.35 3.26
CA ALA A 38 -7.08 3.30 4.23
C ALA A 38 -8.37 2.74 4.88
N VAL A 39 -9.38 3.60 5.04
CA VAL A 39 -10.69 3.21 5.58
C VAL A 39 -11.79 3.71 4.63
N GLY A 40 -12.76 2.88 4.37
CA GLY A 40 -13.92 3.24 3.54
C GLY A 40 -13.60 3.30 2.06
N GLY A 41 -14.44 4.04 1.33
CA GLY A 41 -14.32 4.15 -0.12
C GLY A 41 -15.00 3.00 -0.85
N VAL A 42 -15.37 3.26 -2.10
CA VAL A 42 -16.02 2.28 -2.98
C VAL A 42 -15.29 2.29 -4.32
N PRO A 43 -14.96 1.11 -4.87
CA PRO A 43 -14.34 1.05 -6.20
C PRO A 43 -15.23 1.67 -7.26
N SER A 44 -14.66 2.57 -8.06
CA SER A 44 -15.34 3.27 -9.15
C SER A 44 -14.36 3.67 -10.23
N ALA A 45 -14.85 4.21 -11.33
CA ALA A 45 -13.99 4.73 -12.40
C ALA A 45 -13.07 5.87 -11.92
N GLU A 46 -13.47 6.59 -10.86
CA GLU A 46 -12.70 7.73 -10.34
C GLU A 46 -11.43 7.33 -9.61
N ASN A 47 -11.38 6.12 -9.04
CA ASN A 47 -10.21 5.63 -8.29
C ASN A 47 -9.50 4.46 -8.99
N LEU A 48 -9.71 4.32 -10.27
CA LEU A 48 -9.20 3.22 -11.09
C LEU A 48 -7.68 3.34 -11.31
N LEU A 49 -6.95 2.25 -11.05
CA LEU A 49 -5.53 2.12 -11.32
C LEU A 49 -5.21 1.22 -12.50
N PHE A 50 -5.95 0.12 -12.63
CA PHE A 50 -5.71 -0.90 -13.63
C PHE A 50 -7.00 -1.27 -14.34
N TYR A 51 -6.95 -1.24 -15.67
CA TYR A 51 -8.06 -1.65 -16.51
C TYR A 51 -7.54 -1.98 -17.91
N GLY A 52 -8.12 -2.99 -18.54
CA GLY A 52 -7.79 -3.34 -19.91
C GLY A 52 -6.35 -3.85 -20.11
N GLY A 53 -5.77 -4.45 -19.07
CA GLY A 53 -4.42 -5.03 -19.14
C GLY A 53 -3.29 -4.07 -18.81
N ALA A 54 -3.59 -2.85 -18.38
CA ALA A 54 -2.55 -1.86 -18.09
C ALA A 54 -2.84 -1.06 -16.82
N TYR A 55 -1.76 -0.74 -16.09
CA TYR A 55 -1.79 0.23 -14.99
C TYR A 55 -1.54 1.64 -15.52
N SER A 56 -2.13 2.63 -14.84
CA SER A 56 -1.94 4.03 -15.16
C SER A 56 -0.96 4.68 -14.18
N CYS A 57 0.21 5.07 -14.66
CA CYS A 57 1.19 5.81 -13.86
C CYS A 57 0.64 7.16 -13.42
N ASP A 58 -0.11 7.84 -14.29
CA ASP A 58 -0.74 9.13 -13.94
C ASP A 58 -1.71 9.00 -12.77
N ARG A 59 -2.46 7.90 -12.72
CA ARG A 59 -3.39 7.64 -11.62
C ARG A 59 -2.64 7.35 -10.32
N PHE A 60 -1.54 6.61 -10.36
CA PHE A 60 -0.68 6.44 -9.20
C PHE A 60 -0.14 7.80 -8.73
N ASP A 61 0.34 8.62 -9.64
CA ASP A 61 0.90 9.94 -9.30
C ASP A 61 -0.15 10.88 -8.69
N THR A 62 -1.39 10.85 -9.16
CA THR A 62 -2.45 11.73 -8.67
C THR A 62 -3.13 11.16 -7.43
N LEU A 63 -3.71 9.98 -7.53
CA LEU A 63 -4.49 9.36 -6.44
C LEU A 63 -3.58 8.93 -5.29
N GLY A 64 -2.46 8.30 -5.61
CA GLY A 64 -1.53 7.81 -4.60
C GLY A 64 -0.87 8.95 -3.83
N THR A 65 -0.41 9.97 -4.53
CA THR A 65 0.21 11.14 -3.89
C THR A 65 -0.79 11.87 -3.00
N ALA A 66 -2.03 12.03 -3.46
CA ALA A 66 -3.09 12.66 -2.66
C ALA A 66 -3.38 11.84 -1.39
N ALA A 67 -3.44 10.53 -1.50
CA ALA A 67 -3.67 9.65 -0.35
C ALA A 67 -2.55 9.75 0.68
N LEU A 68 -1.30 9.89 0.22
CA LEU A 68 -0.13 10.01 1.10
C LEU A 68 -0.03 11.39 1.78
N ARG A 69 -0.74 12.39 1.28
CA ARG A 69 -0.85 13.70 1.96
C ARG A 69 -1.84 13.68 3.11
N ASP A 70 -2.75 12.73 3.12
CA ASP A 70 -3.68 12.56 4.23
C ASP A 70 -2.93 12.05 5.45
N ARG A 71 -2.86 12.87 6.49
CA ARG A 71 -2.18 12.55 7.74
C ARG A 71 -3.15 12.54 8.93
N ASP A 72 -4.43 12.43 8.63
CA ASP A 72 -5.49 12.46 9.63
C ASP A 72 -5.68 11.06 10.24
N GLY A 73 -4.64 10.59 10.89
CA GLY A 73 -4.61 9.28 11.53
C GLY A 73 -3.35 9.12 12.37
N ASP A 74 -3.20 7.97 13.00
CA ASP A 74 -2.05 7.64 13.85
C ASP A 74 -1.04 6.70 13.18
N VAL A 75 -1.39 6.14 12.04
CA VAL A 75 -0.51 5.29 11.23
C VAL A 75 -0.81 5.50 9.75
N LEU A 76 0.23 5.56 8.93
CA LEU A 76 0.11 5.69 7.48
C LEU A 76 0.18 4.30 6.85
N LEU A 77 -0.89 3.90 6.20
CA LEU A 77 -1.00 2.62 5.52
C LEU A 77 -0.63 2.74 4.04
N MET A 78 0.21 1.84 3.56
CA MET A 78 0.54 1.69 2.14
C MET A 78 0.32 0.22 1.75
N ASP A 79 -0.91 -0.14 1.41
CA ASP A 79 -1.30 -1.51 1.12
C ASP A 79 -1.91 -1.61 -0.29
N GLU A 80 -1.16 -1.95 -1.31
CA GLU A 80 0.19 -2.52 -1.24
C GLU A 80 1.10 -1.80 -2.26
N LEU A 81 2.43 -1.94 -2.11
CA LEU A 81 3.42 -1.44 -3.05
C LEU A 81 3.94 -2.60 -3.91
N GLY A 82 3.98 -2.40 -5.21
CA GLY A 82 4.38 -3.43 -6.15
C GLY A 82 5.17 -2.88 -7.35
N PRO A 83 5.46 -3.74 -8.33
CA PRO A 83 6.26 -3.32 -9.50
C PRO A 83 5.53 -2.34 -10.42
N ALA A 84 4.19 -2.30 -10.37
CA ALA A 84 3.39 -1.44 -11.24
C ALA A 84 3.65 0.05 -10.99
N GLU A 85 4.09 0.44 -9.80
CA GLU A 85 4.36 1.83 -9.43
C GLU A 85 5.69 2.36 -9.98
N SER A 86 6.54 1.50 -10.51
CA SER A 86 7.93 1.86 -10.89
C SER A 86 8.03 3.03 -11.87
N GLY A 87 7.04 3.20 -12.75
CA GLY A 87 6.99 4.32 -13.69
C GLY A 87 6.34 5.59 -13.14
N ALA A 88 5.74 5.54 -11.95
CA ALA A 88 5.05 6.66 -11.33
C ALA A 88 6.00 7.41 -10.42
N LYS A 89 6.81 8.30 -10.98
CA LYS A 89 7.91 8.98 -10.28
C LYS A 89 7.44 9.81 -9.08
N LYS A 90 6.36 10.59 -9.25
CA LYS A 90 5.82 11.42 -8.17
C LYS A 90 5.32 10.58 -7.01
N PHE A 91 4.66 9.48 -7.33
CA PHE A 91 4.18 8.55 -6.31
C PHE A 91 5.36 7.89 -5.57
N CYS A 92 6.37 7.41 -6.29
CA CYS A 92 7.55 6.81 -5.68
C CYS A 92 8.29 7.79 -4.76
N GLU A 93 8.44 9.05 -5.19
CA GLU A 93 9.04 10.10 -4.37
C GLU A 93 8.20 10.39 -3.12
N ALA A 94 6.87 10.42 -3.25
CA ALA A 94 5.97 10.64 -2.12
C ALA A 94 6.04 9.50 -1.10
N VAL A 95 6.17 8.26 -1.56
CA VAL A 95 6.35 7.09 -0.67
C VAL A 95 7.64 7.23 0.13
N LEU A 96 8.75 7.50 -0.54
CA LEU A 96 10.04 7.64 0.12
C LEU A 96 10.07 8.83 1.10
N ALA A 97 9.44 9.94 0.73
CA ALA A 97 9.29 11.10 1.61
C ALA A 97 8.46 10.75 2.86
N ALA A 98 7.40 9.96 2.70
CA ALA A 98 6.57 9.53 3.82
C ALA A 98 7.34 8.66 4.82
N LEU A 99 8.30 7.86 4.35
CA LEU A 99 9.17 7.06 5.22
C LEU A 99 10.07 7.93 6.09
N ASP A 100 10.38 9.14 5.66
CA ASP A 100 11.16 10.13 6.43
C ASP A 100 10.28 10.99 7.34
N GLY A 101 8.96 10.83 7.27
CA GLY A 101 8.02 11.64 8.04
C GLY A 101 7.84 11.16 9.49
N ASP A 102 6.91 11.81 10.19
CA ASP A 102 6.70 11.61 11.62
C ASP A 102 5.74 10.47 11.95
N LEU A 103 4.79 10.16 11.05
CA LEU A 103 3.84 9.08 11.29
C LEU A 103 4.50 7.72 11.13
N PRO A 104 4.20 6.77 12.01
CA PRO A 104 4.54 5.37 11.76
C PRO A 104 3.92 4.90 10.44
N VAL A 105 4.66 4.12 9.68
CA VAL A 105 4.20 3.60 8.39
C VAL A 105 4.07 2.09 8.47
N LEU A 106 2.93 1.58 8.04
CA LEU A 106 2.72 0.16 7.79
C LEU A 106 2.60 -0.03 6.28
N GLY A 107 3.59 -0.68 5.69
CA GLY A 107 3.59 -1.00 4.27
C GLY A 107 3.47 -2.48 4.00
N VAL A 108 2.80 -2.82 2.92
CA VAL A 108 2.74 -4.18 2.39
C VAL A 108 3.42 -4.17 1.03
N LEU A 109 4.48 -4.97 0.87
CA LEU A 109 5.25 -5.04 -0.37
C LEU A 109 4.97 -6.33 -1.11
N GLN A 110 4.77 -6.24 -2.42
CA GLN A 110 4.79 -7.42 -3.28
C GLN A 110 6.21 -7.94 -3.41
N LYS A 111 6.33 -9.26 -3.59
CA LYS A 111 7.60 -9.89 -3.91
C LYS A 111 7.96 -9.61 -5.37
N ALA A 112 8.77 -8.60 -5.59
CA ALA A 112 9.28 -8.24 -6.90
C ALA A 112 10.59 -7.50 -6.73
N ASP A 113 11.44 -7.56 -7.75
CA ASP A 113 12.74 -6.90 -7.73
C ASP A 113 12.74 -5.70 -8.66
N THR A 114 12.43 -4.53 -8.13
CA THR A 114 12.50 -3.27 -8.83
C THR A 114 13.35 -2.30 -8.01
N GLU A 115 13.91 -1.29 -8.67
CA GLU A 115 14.68 -0.24 -8.01
C GLU A 115 13.86 0.45 -6.91
N PHE A 116 12.60 0.75 -7.18
CA PHE A 116 11.70 1.37 -6.20
C PHE A 116 11.50 0.49 -4.98
N LEU A 117 11.16 -0.79 -5.17
CA LEU A 117 10.91 -1.70 -4.05
C LEU A 117 12.18 -1.94 -3.22
N ARG A 118 13.36 -1.99 -3.88
CA ARG A 118 14.63 -2.07 -3.17
C ARG A 118 14.90 -0.81 -2.34
N ALA A 119 14.57 0.37 -2.89
CA ALA A 119 14.74 1.63 -2.16
C ALA A 119 13.85 1.68 -0.92
N VAL A 120 12.63 1.20 -1.01
CA VAL A 120 11.71 1.13 0.14
C VAL A 120 12.24 0.14 1.18
N ALA A 121 12.56 -1.07 0.77
CA ALA A 121 13.02 -2.12 1.68
C ALA A 121 14.36 -1.77 2.34
N GLY A 122 15.22 -1.04 1.65
CA GLY A 122 16.53 -0.62 2.15
C GLY A 122 16.54 0.72 2.87
N HIS A 123 15.41 1.38 3.01
CA HIS A 123 15.34 2.68 3.70
C HIS A 123 15.76 2.50 5.17
N PRO A 124 16.57 3.43 5.73
CA PRO A 124 17.12 3.27 7.10
C PRO A 124 16.09 3.12 8.20
N ARG A 125 14.88 3.66 7.99
CA ARG A 125 13.80 3.59 8.98
C ARG A 125 12.84 2.43 8.76
N VAL A 126 13.09 1.59 7.76
CA VAL A 126 12.22 0.45 7.43
C VAL A 126 12.75 -0.83 8.08
N ARG A 127 11.86 -1.52 8.77
CA ARG A 127 12.06 -2.89 9.22
C ARG A 127 11.27 -3.80 8.28
N LEU A 128 11.98 -4.59 7.49
CA LEU A 128 11.38 -5.52 6.55
C LEU A 128 11.14 -6.86 7.24
N VAL A 129 9.89 -7.33 7.16
CA VAL A 129 9.50 -8.63 7.71
C VAL A 129 8.88 -9.46 6.60
N THR A 130 9.44 -10.64 6.36
CA THR A 130 8.88 -11.57 5.37
C THR A 130 7.88 -12.49 6.06
N VAL A 131 6.64 -12.49 5.58
CA VAL A 131 5.55 -13.33 6.11
C VAL A 131 5.54 -14.65 5.35
N THR A 132 5.63 -15.75 6.09
CA THR A 132 5.58 -17.11 5.53
C THR A 132 4.45 -17.89 6.18
N VAL A 133 4.13 -19.06 5.62
CA VAL A 133 3.14 -19.97 6.23
C VAL A 133 3.60 -20.40 7.63
N GLU A 134 4.91 -20.54 7.84
CA GLU A 134 5.49 -20.98 9.09
C GLU A 134 5.46 -19.92 10.19
N ASN A 135 5.63 -18.62 9.84
CA ASN A 135 5.78 -17.56 10.83
C ASN A 135 4.56 -16.65 11.00
N ARG A 136 3.57 -16.73 10.12
CA ARG A 136 2.43 -15.78 10.11
C ARG A 136 1.65 -15.76 11.43
N ASP A 137 1.46 -16.91 12.06
CA ASP A 137 0.69 -16.98 13.30
C ASP A 137 1.48 -16.43 14.49
N GLU A 138 2.77 -16.67 14.54
CA GLU A 138 3.65 -16.09 15.54
C GLU A 138 3.74 -14.56 15.37
N LEU A 139 3.88 -14.08 14.15
CA LEU A 139 3.92 -12.63 13.88
C LEU A 139 2.65 -11.94 14.31
N ARG A 140 1.48 -12.55 14.13
CA ARG A 140 0.22 -11.98 14.63
C ARG A 140 0.19 -11.80 16.14
N ARG A 141 0.86 -12.70 16.86
CA ARG A 141 0.91 -12.64 18.34
C ARG A 141 1.96 -11.67 18.85
N THR A 142 3.07 -11.52 18.15
CA THR A 142 4.26 -10.82 18.67
C THR A 142 4.52 -9.46 18.04
N MET A 143 4.05 -9.22 16.81
CA MET A 143 4.26 -7.95 16.12
C MET A 143 3.30 -6.87 16.60
N THR A 144 3.85 -5.66 16.78
CA THR A 144 3.08 -4.45 17.08
C THR A 144 3.63 -3.27 16.26
N LEU A 145 2.80 -2.27 16.08
CA LEU A 145 3.22 -1.03 15.45
C LEU A 145 3.94 -0.10 16.42
#